data_d68808e83eea64491a4cf51198144905
#
_entry.id   d68808e83eea64491a4cf51198144905
#
_cell.length_a   1.000
_cell.length_b   1.000
_cell.length_c   1.000
_cell.angle_alpha   90.00
_cell.angle_beta   90.00
_cell.angle_gamma   90.00
#
_symmetry.space_group_name_H-M   'P 1'
#
loop_
_entity.id
_entity.type
_entity.pdbx_description
1 polymer ?
#
loop_
_entity_poly.entity_id
_entity_poly.type
_entity_poly.pdbx_seq_one_letter_code
_entity_poly.pdbx_strand_id
1 'polypeptide(L)' 'AVDVSAFVLRDGRRVSVLTGWNGSSEERAFLRRLHQSACKRSGTVLGPDYNAAHANHFHLDMARSMRNGTSFCR' A
#
# COMPACT_ATOMS: atom_id res chain seq x y z
N ALA A 1 -9.02 -2.98 10.12
CA ALA A 1 -8.42 -2.67 8.82
C ALA A 1 -8.31 -1.16 8.63
N VAL A 2 -7.32 -0.73 7.87
CA VAL A 2 -7.07 0.67 7.58
C VAL A 2 -6.92 0.84 6.07
N ASP A 3 -7.61 1.83 5.51
CA ASP A 3 -7.48 2.18 4.10
C ASP A 3 -6.73 3.50 4.00
N VAL A 4 -5.63 3.51 3.26
CA VAL A 4 -4.79 4.70 3.09
C VAL A 4 -4.78 5.08 1.61
N SER A 5 -5.29 6.26 1.29
CA SER A 5 -5.40 6.73 -0.09
C SER A 5 -4.32 7.72 -0.50
N ALA A 6 -3.63 8.32 0.47
CA ALA A 6 -2.58 9.28 0.18
C ALA A 6 -1.62 9.41 1.36
N PHE A 7 -0.42 9.89 1.05
CA PHE A 7 0.62 10.17 2.04
C PHE A 7 1.07 11.60 1.89
N VAL A 8 1.30 12.27 3.02
CA VAL A 8 1.84 13.63 3.02
C VAL A 8 3.29 13.54 3.49
N LEU A 9 4.20 14.00 2.64
CA LEU A 9 5.63 13.97 2.94
C LEU A 9 6.00 15.12 3.86
N ARG A 10 7.19 15.01 4.45
CA ARG A 10 7.66 16.01 5.41
C ARG A 10 7.75 17.41 4.78
N ASP A 11 8.04 17.50 3.49
CA ASP A 11 8.13 18.76 2.77
C ASP A 11 6.77 19.32 2.31
N GLY A 12 5.67 18.64 2.68
CA GLY A 12 4.32 19.06 2.34
C GLY A 12 3.77 18.48 1.05
N ARG A 13 4.57 17.75 0.28
CA ARG A 13 4.07 17.13 -0.94
C ARG A 13 3.13 15.98 -0.59
N ARG A 14 2.11 15.83 -1.42
CA ARG A 14 1.14 14.76 -1.25
C ARG A 14 1.29 13.74 -2.37
N VAL A 15 1.39 12.46 -1.99
CA VAL A 15 1.47 11.35 -2.93
C VAL A 15 0.20 10.52 -2.78
N SER A 16 -0.62 10.52 -3.83
CA SER A 16 -1.86 9.75 -3.84
C SER A 16 -1.59 8.36 -4.44
N VAL A 17 -2.26 7.34 -3.90
CA VAL A 17 -2.13 5.98 -4.44
C VAL A 17 -2.69 5.93 -5.85
N LEU A 18 -3.83 6.58 -6.08
CA LEU A 18 -4.49 6.55 -7.39
C LEU A 18 -3.60 7.06 -8.51
N THR A 19 -2.99 8.24 -8.31
CA THR A 19 -2.20 8.86 -9.36
C THR A 19 -0.72 8.51 -9.29
N GLY A 20 -0.23 8.17 -8.11
CA GLY A 20 1.19 7.91 -7.91
C GLY A 20 1.63 6.50 -8.23
N TRP A 21 0.74 5.51 -8.15
CA TRP A 21 1.11 4.11 -8.40
C TRP A 21 1.70 3.92 -9.79
N ASN A 22 1.17 4.64 -10.77
CA ASN A 22 1.69 4.66 -12.14
C ASN A 22 2.15 6.06 -12.54
N GLY A 23 2.55 6.87 -11.56
CA GLY A 23 2.98 8.24 -11.78
C GLY A 23 4.45 8.37 -12.12
N SER A 24 5.10 9.39 -11.57
CA SER A 24 6.52 9.59 -11.79
C SER A 24 7.34 8.44 -11.19
N SER A 25 8.58 8.31 -11.62
CA SER A 25 9.45 7.26 -11.09
C SER A 25 9.65 7.40 -9.58
N GLU A 26 9.68 8.63 -9.07
CA GLU A 26 9.80 8.89 -7.63
C GLU A 26 8.57 8.44 -6.89
N GLU A 27 7.38 8.77 -7.40
CA GLU A 27 6.12 8.37 -6.79
C GLU A 27 5.96 6.86 -6.78
N ARG A 28 6.26 6.23 -7.90
CA ARG A 28 6.19 4.76 -8.00
C ARG A 28 7.13 4.09 -7.02
N ALA A 29 8.37 4.55 -6.94
CA ALA A 29 9.34 3.98 -6.03
C ALA A 29 8.92 4.14 -4.58
N PHE A 30 8.42 5.32 -4.23
CA PHE A 30 7.94 5.61 -2.88
C PHE A 30 6.79 4.70 -2.47
N LEU A 31 5.76 4.61 -3.31
CA LEU A 31 4.57 3.82 -2.99
C LEU A 31 4.87 2.32 -2.93
N ARG A 32 5.71 1.82 -3.84
CA ARG A 32 6.05 0.40 -3.84
C ARG A 32 6.92 0.03 -2.64
N ARG A 33 7.79 0.94 -2.21
CA ARG A 33 8.58 0.74 -1.00
C ARG A 33 7.67 0.69 0.23
N LEU A 34 6.69 1.59 0.30
CA LEU A 34 5.72 1.58 1.40
C LEU A 34 4.89 0.31 1.40
N HIS A 35 4.45 -0.13 0.23
CA HIS A 35 3.69 -1.37 0.09
C HIS A 35 4.51 -2.55 0.61
N GLN A 36 5.77 -2.67 0.21
CA GLN A 36 6.65 -3.73 0.68
C GLN A 36 6.88 -3.67 2.18
N SER A 37 7.09 -2.46 2.71
CA SER A 37 7.29 -2.28 4.15
C SER A 37 6.05 -2.69 4.93
N ALA A 38 4.87 -2.32 4.43
CA ALA A 38 3.61 -2.72 5.05
C ALA A 38 3.42 -4.23 5.01
N CYS A 39 3.81 -4.88 3.92
CA CYS A 39 3.73 -6.34 3.80
C CYS A 39 4.51 -7.07 4.88
N LYS A 40 5.63 -6.51 5.30
CA LYS A 40 6.44 -7.13 6.35
C LYS A 40 5.80 -7.00 7.73
N ARG A 41 4.94 -6.01 7.93
CA ARG A 41 4.38 -5.67 9.23
C ARG A 41 2.92 -6.03 9.38
N SER A 42 2.21 -6.12 8.26
CA SER A 42 0.77 -6.40 8.25
C SER A 42 0.50 -7.82 7.79
N GLY A 43 -0.64 -8.36 8.19
CA GLY A 43 -1.06 -9.68 7.74
C GLY A 43 -1.55 -9.67 6.30
N THR A 44 -2.23 -8.59 5.91
CA THR A 44 -2.77 -8.44 4.56
C THR A 44 -2.55 -7.03 4.07
N VAL A 45 -2.02 -6.90 2.85
CA VAL A 45 -1.87 -5.61 2.19
C VAL A 45 -2.41 -5.75 0.77
N LEU A 46 -3.45 -4.99 0.44
CA LEU A 46 -4.06 -5.00 -0.88
C LEU A 46 -3.89 -3.62 -1.49
N GLY A 47 -3.29 -3.56 -2.66
CA GLY A 47 -3.03 -2.32 -3.37
C GLY A 47 -3.55 -2.36 -4.80
N PRO A 48 -3.12 -1.39 -5.63
CA PRO A 48 -3.61 -1.29 -7.01
C PRO A 48 -3.39 -2.53 -7.88
N ASP A 49 -2.37 -3.32 -7.57
CA ASP A 49 -2.10 -4.55 -8.34
C ASP A 49 -3.05 -5.69 -8.00
N TYR A 50 -3.82 -5.55 -6.92
CA TYR A 50 -4.75 -6.59 -6.53
C TYR A 50 -5.97 -6.62 -7.45
N ASN A 51 -6.67 -5.50 -7.54
CA ASN A 51 -7.81 -5.35 -8.47
C ASN A 51 -8.19 -3.86 -8.59
N ALA A 52 -9.15 -3.57 -9.47
CA ALA A 52 -9.56 -2.19 -9.74
C ALA A 52 -10.18 -1.50 -8.51
N ALA A 53 -10.81 -2.26 -7.62
CA ALA A 53 -11.42 -1.68 -6.43
C ALA A 53 -10.35 -1.12 -5.47
N HIS A 54 -9.10 -1.56 -5.57
CA HIS A 54 -8.00 -1.09 -4.75
C HIS A 54 -7.05 -0.15 -5.51
N ALA A 55 -7.50 0.40 -6.64
CA ALA A 55 -6.65 1.26 -7.47
C ALA A 55 -6.30 2.58 -6.80
N ASN A 56 -7.09 3.04 -5.84
CA ASN A 56 -6.92 4.35 -5.21
C ASN A 56 -6.54 4.29 -3.74
N HIS A 57 -6.24 3.11 -3.19
CA HIS A 57 -5.85 3.01 -1.79
C HIS A 57 -5.10 1.72 -1.51
N PHE A 58 -4.39 1.71 -0.38
CA PHE A 58 -3.84 0.50 0.22
C PHE A 58 -4.78 0.06 1.33
N HIS A 59 -5.23 -1.17 1.27
CA HIS A 59 -6.00 -1.78 2.35
C HIS A 59 -5.05 -2.57 3.24
N LEU A 60 -4.95 -2.19 4.49
CA LEU A 60 -4.03 -2.79 5.45
C LEU A 60 -4.81 -3.49 6.53
N ASP A 61 -4.53 -4.77 6.75
CA ASP A 61 -5.11 -5.53 7.83
C ASP A 61 -3.97 -6.14 8.64
N MET A 62 -3.91 -5.81 9.92
CA MET A 62 -2.82 -6.24 10.78
C MET A 62 -2.94 -7.70 11.22
N ALA A 63 -4.11 -8.30 11.08
CA ALA A 63 -4.31 -9.70 11.45
C ALA A 63 -3.56 -10.61 10.48
N ARG A 64 -2.71 -11.47 10.99
CA ARG A 64 -1.97 -12.43 10.18
C ARG A 64 -2.79 -13.68 9.96
N SER A 65 -2.43 -14.43 8.92
CA SER A 65 -3.02 -15.74 8.69
C SER A 65 -2.83 -16.61 9.93
N MET A 66 -3.91 -17.20 10.39
CA MET A 66 -3.90 -18.02 11.58
C MET A 66 -3.13 -19.33 11.41
N ARG A 67 -3.02 -19.81 10.18
CA ARG A 67 -2.43 -21.13 9.94
C ARG A 67 -0.92 -21.12 9.98
N ASN A 68 -0.30 -20.14 9.40
CA ASN A 68 1.15 -20.15 9.24
C ASN A 68 1.81 -18.79 9.41
N GLY A 69 1.06 -17.78 9.78
CA GLY A 69 1.59 -16.43 9.97
C GLY A 69 2.06 -15.75 8.70
N THR A 70 1.71 -16.26 7.52
CA THR A 70 2.11 -15.67 6.25
C THR A 70 1.30 -14.43 5.94
N SER A 71 1.98 -13.43 5.38
CA SER A 71 1.31 -12.24 4.89
C SER A 71 0.74 -12.49 3.50
N PHE A 72 -0.37 -11.82 3.21
CA PHE A 72 -0.96 -11.79 1.89
C PHE A 72 -0.75 -10.39 1.31
N CYS A 73 0.08 -10.27 0.27
CA CYS A 73 0.47 -8.99 -0.31
C CYS A 73 0.16 -8.99 -1.80
N ARG A 74 -0.72 -8.06 -2.23
CA ARG A 74 -1.05 -7.86 -3.65
C ARG A 74 -1.11 -6.39 -4.04
#